data_1f5e18fef916c82cf322f29bb5372d2f
#
_entry.id   1f5e18fef916c82cf322f29bb5372d2f
#
_cell.length_a   1.000
_cell.length_b   1.000
_cell.length_c   1.000
_cell.angle_alpha   90.00
_cell.angle_beta   90.00
_cell.angle_gamma   90.00
#
_symmetry.space_group_name_H-M   'P 1'
#
loop_
_entity.id
_entity.type
_entity.pdbx_description
1 polymer ?
#
loop_
_entity_poly.entity_id
_entity_poly.type
_entity_poly.pdbx_seq_one_letter_code
_entity_poly.pdbx_strand_id
1 'polypeptide(L)'
;VLLKKDHKDLKHKVYYVGQAVSPSYLFSSSLHLNLIAVNFTPIGLYRLTGIDLHYFTDKIVDAQIIFGSEINEIYEQILAVKGVVQGVAIIDDFLCRKALKFKKESKTCILTSLAVLNNDAARTNIKKLQQITNTCPKTLERSFKTEIGMTPKTFQRLLRFNQAKLFMHKRQKTDWWEIAVRFGFYDHSHFISEFQTFAGLTPTEYLGKIHYGE
;
A
#
# COMPACT_ATOMS: atom_id res chain seq x y z
N VAL A 1 4.74 -10.16 -4.84
CA VAL A 1 5.31 -9.01 -4.10
C VAL A 1 6.79 -9.26 -3.92
N LEU A 2 7.62 -8.44 -4.55
CA LEU A 2 9.08 -8.54 -4.44
C LEU A 2 9.53 -7.52 -3.38
N LEU A 3 10.18 -7.97 -2.30
CA LEU A 3 10.70 -7.10 -1.24
C LEU A 3 12.22 -7.28 -1.12
N LYS A 4 13.00 -6.21 -1.30
CA LYS A 4 14.45 -6.22 -1.05
C LYS A 4 14.73 -5.39 0.21
N LYS A 5 14.93 -6.05 1.33
CA LYS A 5 15.66 -5.50 2.48
C LYS A 5 16.32 -6.64 3.23
N ASP A 6 17.54 -6.37 3.70
CA ASP A 6 18.45 -7.25 4.42
C ASP A 6 17.83 -8.51 5.03
N HIS A 7 18.40 -9.65 4.66
CA HIS A 7 18.06 -10.99 5.14
C HIS A 7 18.17 -11.09 6.67
N LYS A 8 17.19 -10.54 7.37
CA LYS A 8 16.88 -11.04 8.72
C LYS A 8 15.84 -12.13 8.50
N ASP A 9 16.18 -13.34 8.89
CA ASP A 9 15.25 -14.47 8.93
C ASP A 9 13.91 -13.98 9.47
N LEU A 10 12.85 -14.18 8.69
CA LEU A 10 11.51 -13.87 9.11
C LEU A 10 11.20 -14.81 10.29
N LYS A 11 11.36 -14.32 11.52
CA LYS A 11 11.22 -15.12 12.76
C LYS A 11 9.78 -15.17 13.26
N HIS A 12 8.92 -14.33 12.70
CA HIS A 12 7.54 -14.21 13.15
C HIS A 12 6.59 -14.96 12.22
N LYS A 13 5.42 -15.25 12.71
CA LYS A 13 4.37 -15.99 11.98
C LYS A 13 3.47 -15.07 11.16
N VAL A 14 3.25 -13.85 11.65
CA VAL A 14 2.40 -12.83 11.02
C VAL A 14 3.13 -11.51 10.96
N TYR A 15 3.15 -10.90 9.79
CA TYR A 15 3.82 -9.61 9.57
C TYR A 15 2.83 -8.55 9.12
N TYR A 16 3.07 -7.33 9.55
CA TYR A 16 2.54 -6.15 8.93
C TYR A 16 3.61 -5.51 8.04
N VAL A 17 3.24 -5.29 6.78
CA VAL A 17 4.05 -4.56 5.81
C VAL A 17 3.46 -3.17 5.67
N GLY A 18 4.19 -2.18 6.13
CA GLY A 18 3.78 -0.77 6.03
C GLY A 18 3.76 -0.28 4.59
N GLN A 19 3.24 0.93 4.41
CA GLN A 19 3.18 1.54 3.08
C GLN A 19 4.59 1.69 2.50
N ALA A 20 4.81 1.07 1.34
CA ALA A 20 6.06 1.15 0.64
C ALA A 20 6.11 2.43 -0.20
N VAL A 21 7.03 3.32 0.10
CA VAL A 21 7.37 4.51 -0.70
C VAL A 21 8.69 4.33 -1.45
N SER A 22 9.39 3.24 -1.17
CA SER A 22 10.57 2.74 -1.86
C SER A 22 10.35 1.31 -2.33
N PRO A 23 11.13 0.81 -3.31
CA PRO A 23 11.04 -0.57 -3.75
C PRO A 23 11.27 -1.53 -2.59
N SER A 24 10.36 -2.47 -2.42
CA SER A 24 10.43 -3.48 -1.36
C SER A 24 10.20 -4.87 -1.95
N TYR A 25 11.02 -5.86 -1.58
CA TYR A 25 10.96 -7.22 -2.09
C TYR A 25 10.97 -8.23 -0.94
N LEU A 26 10.06 -9.20 -0.96
CA LEU A 26 10.01 -10.31 0.00
C LEU A 26 10.56 -11.57 -0.67
N PHE A 27 11.64 -12.11 -0.16
CA PHE A 27 12.18 -13.38 -0.61
C PHE A 27 11.79 -14.48 0.37
N SER A 28 11.32 -15.62 -0.15
CA SER A 28 11.21 -16.85 0.61
C SER A 28 12.24 -17.82 0.09
N SER A 29 12.94 -18.48 1.01
CA SER A 29 13.85 -19.58 0.69
C SER A 29 13.12 -20.91 0.47
N SER A 30 11.81 -20.97 0.75
CA SER A 30 10.99 -22.17 0.56
C SER A 30 10.35 -22.18 -0.82
N LEU A 31 10.43 -23.34 -1.50
CA LEU A 31 9.82 -23.59 -2.80
C LEU A 31 8.28 -23.55 -2.78
N HIS A 32 7.67 -23.67 -1.59
CA HIS A 32 6.22 -23.64 -1.39
C HIS A 32 5.88 -22.70 -0.25
N LEU A 33 5.31 -21.55 -0.57
CA LEU A 33 4.82 -20.56 0.39
C LEU A 33 3.29 -20.52 0.33
N ASN A 34 2.63 -20.96 1.40
CA ASN A 34 1.22 -20.71 1.60
C ASN A 34 1.07 -19.34 2.29
N LEU A 35 0.52 -18.36 1.60
CA LEU A 35 0.37 -17.01 2.09
C LEU A 35 -1.08 -16.56 2.00
N ILE A 36 -1.62 -16.03 3.11
CA ILE A 36 -2.84 -15.24 3.11
C ILE A 36 -2.44 -13.78 3.34
N ALA A 37 -2.77 -12.89 2.41
CA ALA A 37 -2.47 -11.47 2.49
C ALA A 37 -3.75 -10.66 2.65
N VAL A 38 -3.78 -9.76 3.64
CA VAL A 38 -4.85 -8.77 3.85
C VAL A 38 -4.37 -7.42 3.38
N ASN A 39 -5.07 -6.84 2.41
CA ASN A 39 -4.77 -5.49 1.93
C ASN A 39 -5.74 -4.48 2.55
N PHE A 40 -5.21 -3.59 3.37
CA PHE A 40 -6.00 -2.50 3.93
C PHE A 40 -6.19 -1.36 2.92
N THR A 41 -7.34 -0.70 2.98
CA THR A 41 -7.52 0.60 2.32
C THR A 41 -6.55 1.62 2.92
N PRO A 42 -6.28 2.76 2.25
CA PRO A 42 -5.29 3.73 2.71
C PRO A 42 -5.42 4.15 4.18
N ILE A 43 -6.65 4.23 4.69
CA ILE A 43 -6.97 4.58 6.09
C ILE A 43 -7.48 3.39 6.91
N GLY A 44 -7.56 2.19 6.31
CA GLY A 44 -8.23 1.03 6.93
C GLY A 44 -7.58 0.64 8.26
N LEU A 45 -6.27 0.47 8.27
CA LEU A 45 -5.57 0.11 9.49
C LEU A 45 -5.64 1.21 10.57
N TYR A 46 -5.50 2.49 10.17
CA TYR A 46 -5.66 3.61 11.11
C TYR A 46 -7.04 3.62 11.77
N ARG A 47 -8.10 3.43 10.98
CA ARG A 47 -9.47 3.36 11.51
C ARG A 47 -9.69 2.18 12.44
N LEU A 48 -9.02 1.07 12.16
CA LEU A 48 -9.12 -0.17 12.95
C LEU A 48 -8.34 -0.11 14.27
N THR A 49 -7.24 0.66 14.33
CA THR A 49 -6.30 0.62 15.45
C THR A 49 -6.03 1.97 16.10
N GLY A 50 -6.23 3.08 15.39
CA GLY A 50 -5.86 4.43 15.81
C GLY A 50 -4.35 4.69 15.83
N ILE A 51 -3.54 3.73 15.41
CA ILE A 51 -2.07 3.84 15.44
C ILE A 51 -1.63 4.76 14.30
N ASP A 52 -0.66 5.63 14.58
CA ASP A 52 -0.05 6.51 13.59
C ASP A 52 0.78 5.70 12.59
N LEU A 53 0.33 5.68 11.33
CA LEU A 53 0.89 4.81 10.31
C LEU A 53 2.27 5.22 9.81
N HIS A 54 2.72 6.46 10.07
CA HIS A 54 4.05 6.88 9.62
C HIS A 54 5.18 6.12 10.31
N TYR A 55 4.94 5.55 11.48
CA TYR A 55 5.93 4.71 12.18
C TYR A 55 6.27 3.42 11.42
N PHE A 56 5.41 3.00 10.50
CA PHE A 56 5.54 1.74 9.77
C PHE A 56 5.92 1.92 8.29
N THR A 57 5.99 3.14 7.79
CA THR A 57 6.36 3.41 6.40
C THR A 57 7.71 2.77 6.05
N ASP A 58 7.78 2.02 4.95
CA ASP A 58 8.92 1.22 4.49
C ASP A 58 9.42 0.18 5.51
N LYS A 59 8.59 -0.25 6.45
CA LYS A 59 8.97 -1.24 7.46
C LYS A 59 8.14 -2.51 7.36
N ILE A 60 8.77 -3.62 7.72
CA ILE A 60 8.12 -4.89 7.99
C ILE A 60 8.26 -5.12 9.49
N VAL A 61 7.16 -5.29 10.18
CA VAL A 61 7.13 -5.48 11.62
C VAL A 61 6.30 -6.69 12.01
N ASP A 62 6.55 -7.24 13.20
CA ASP A 62 5.67 -8.24 13.79
C ASP A 62 4.26 -7.67 13.96
N ALA A 63 3.25 -8.36 13.44
CA ALA A 63 1.87 -7.94 13.55
C ALA A 63 1.37 -7.88 15.01
N GLN A 64 2.07 -8.54 15.93
CA GLN A 64 1.79 -8.48 17.36
C GLN A 64 1.94 -7.05 17.94
N ILE A 65 2.84 -6.23 17.36
CA ILE A 65 2.99 -4.82 17.74
C ILE A 65 1.69 -4.03 17.51
N ILE A 66 0.89 -4.44 16.51
CA ILE A 66 -0.34 -3.75 16.11
C ILE A 66 -1.57 -4.36 16.76
N PHE A 67 -1.66 -5.68 16.78
CA PHE A 67 -2.87 -6.41 17.17
C PHE A 67 -2.79 -7.08 18.54
N GLY A 68 -1.61 -7.03 19.19
CA GLY A 68 -1.36 -7.74 20.45
C GLY A 68 -1.15 -9.24 20.23
N SER A 69 -1.09 -10.01 21.33
CA SER A 69 -0.85 -11.46 21.31
C SER A 69 -1.98 -12.25 20.62
N GLU A 70 -3.19 -11.71 20.54
CA GLU A 70 -4.34 -12.34 19.90
C GLU A 70 -4.07 -12.74 18.43
N ILE A 71 -3.19 -12.02 17.73
CA ILE A 71 -2.83 -12.36 16.34
C ILE A 71 -2.12 -13.71 16.22
N ASN A 72 -1.41 -14.16 17.26
CA ASN A 72 -0.77 -15.48 17.28
C ASN A 72 -1.82 -16.59 17.43
N GLU A 73 -2.87 -16.36 18.21
CA GLU A 73 -3.99 -17.30 18.35
C GLU A 73 -4.72 -17.46 17.01
N ILE A 74 -4.94 -16.35 16.30
CA ILE A 74 -5.52 -16.36 14.95
C ILE A 74 -4.64 -17.16 13.98
N TYR A 75 -3.31 -16.98 14.05
CA TYR A 75 -2.38 -17.75 13.22
C TYR A 75 -2.49 -19.26 13.49
N GLU A 76 -2.51 -19.70 14.76
CA GLU A 76 -2.65 -21.10 15.11
C GLU A 76 -4.01 -21.68 14.65
N GLN A 77 -5.10 -20.89 14.75
CA GLN A 77 -6.41 -21.29 14.23
C GLN A 77 -6.37 -21.49 12.70
N ILE A 78 -5.66 -20.61 11.97
CA ILE A 78 -5.51 -20.73 10.52
C ILE A 78 -4.73 -22.01 10.15
N LEU A 79 -3.68 -22.34 10.91
CA LEU A 79 -2.91 -23.57 10.69
C LEU A 79 -3.71 -24.84 10.95
N ALA A 80 -4.67 -24.80 11.87
CA ALA A 80 -5.51 -25.94 12.23
C ALA A 80 -6.58 -26.29 11.18
N VAL A 81 -6.91 -25.37 10.26
CA VAL A 81 -7.93 -25.61 9.23
C VAL A 81 -7.31 -26.06 7.91
N LYS A 82 -8.08 -26.89 7.15
CA LYS A 82 -7.59 -27.52 5.92
C LYS A 82 -7.90 -26.73 4.63
N GLY A 83 -8.24 -25.47 4.71
CA GLY A 83 -8.62 -24.74 3.50
C GLY A 83 -8.43 -23.23 3.59
N VAL A 84 -8.10 -22.63 2.46
CA VAL A 84 -7.92 -21.16 2.37
C VAL A 84 -9.20 -20.42 2.76
N VAL A 85 -10.38 -20.94 2.39
CA VAL A 85 -11.67 -20.30 2.67
C VAL A 85 -11.92 -20.20 4.18
N GLN A 86 -11.63 -21.27 4.94
CA GLN A 86 -11.76 -21.25 6.40
C GLN A 86 -10.72 -20.29 7.03
N GLY A 87 -9.50 -20.28 6.53
CA GLY A 87 -8.46 -19.34 6.98
C GLY A 87 -8.85 -17.88 6.75
N VAL A 88 -9.43 -17.58 5.59
CA VAL A 88 -9.96 -16.22 5.28
C VAL A 88 -11.11 -15.86 6.22
N ALA A 89 -12.04 -16.77 6.49
CA ALA A 89 -13.17 -16.54 7.40
C ALA A 89 -12.70 -16.24 8.84
N ILE A 90 -11.66 -16.91 9.33
CA ILE A 90 -11.06 -16.63 10.65
C ILE A 90 -10.48 -15.21 10.70
N ILE A 91 -9.77 -14.79 9.65
CA ILE A 91 -9.20 -13.44 9.57
C ILE A 91 -10.32 -12.38 9.50
N ASP A 92 -11.34 -12.63 8.68
CA ASP A 92 -12.46 -11.70 8.51
C ASP A 92 -13.20 -11.50 9.84
N ASP A 93 -13.54 -12.59 10.55
CA ASP A 93 -14.17 -12.51 11.87
C ASP A 93 -13.29 -11.75 12.89
N PHE A 94 -11.99 -12.02 12.92
CA PHE A 94 -11.05 -11.29 13.77
C PHE A 94 -11.07 -9.78 13.48
N LEU A 95 -10.97 -9.38 12.22
CA LEU A 95 -10.96 -7.98 11.82
C LEU A 95 -12.31 -7.30 12.08
N CYS A 96 -13.42 -8.01 11.85
CA CYS A 96 -14.76 -7.54 12.19
C CYS A 96 -14.92 -7.30 13.69
N ARG A 97 -14.47 -8.22 14.54
CA ARG A 97 -14.48 -8.03 16.00
C ARG A 97 -13.63 -6.83 16.43
N LYS A 98 -12.45 -6.63 15.82
CA LYS A 98 -11.63 -5.43 16.09
C LYS A 98 -12.35 -4.16 15.68
N ALA A 99 -12.99 -4.14 14.52
CA ALA A 99 -13.73 -2.98 14.02
C ALA A 99 -14.96 -2.63 14.87
N LEU A 100 -15.62 -3.63 15.46
CA LEU A 100 -16.75 -3.43 16.38
C LEU A 100 -16.30 -2.90 17.74
N LYS A 101 -15.14 -3.36 18.24
CA LYS A 101 -14.60 -2.91 19.53
C LYS A 101 -14.01 -1.51 19.48
N PHE A 102 -13.43 -1.15 18.34
CA PHE A 102 -12.73 0.12 18.18
C PHE A 102 -12.85 0.62 16.74
N LYS A 103 -13.23 1.88 16.59
CA LYS A 103 -13.32 2.54 15.30
C LYS A 103 -12.85 3.98 15.42
N LYS A 104 -11.66 4.26 14.90
CA LYS A 104 -11.15 5.63 14.85
C LYS A 104 -11.79 6.39 13.68
N GLU A 105 -12.33 7.56 13.96
CA GLU A 105 -12.82 8.44 12.89
C GLU A 105 -11.63 9.09 12.15
N SER A 106 -11.68 9.05 10.83
CA SER A 106 -10.73 9.77 9.98
C SER A 106 -11.15 11.22 9.83
N LYS A 107 -10.18 12.11 9.71
CA LYS A 107 -10.45 13.53 9.49
C LYS A 107 -11.14 13.76 8.16
N THR A 108 -12.09 14.67 8.11
CA THR A 108 -12.81 15.04 6.88
C THR A 108 -11.86 15.43 5.76
N CYS A 109 -10.77 16.17 6.06
CA CYS A 109 -9.78 16.55 5.06
C CYS A 109 -9.09 15.34 4.42
N ILE A 110 -8.90 14.23 5.12
CA ILE A 110 -8.36 12.99 4.58
C ILE A 110 -9.38 12.31 3.67
N LEU A 111 -10.62 12.13 4.14
CA LEU A 111 -11.68 11.51 3.35
C LEU A 111 -11.93 12.26 2.04
N THR A 112 -12.04 13.58 2.11
CA THR A 112 -12.19 14.45 0.93
C THR A 112 -10.97 14.33 0.00
N SER A 113 -9.75 14.36 0.54
CA SER A 113 -8.53 14.22 -0.26
C SER A 113 -8.46 12.88 -0.99
N LEU A 114 -8.81 11.78 -0.32
CA LEU A 114 -8.85 10.45 -0.92
C LEU A 114 -9.87 10.38 -2.06
N ALA A 115 -11.07 10.93 -1.87
CA ALA A 115 -12.09 10.99 -2.91
C ALA A 115 -11.61 11.77 -4.15
N VAL A 116 -11.01 12.94 -3.94
CA VAL A 116 -10.48 13.78 -5.03
C VAL A 116 -9.33 13.07 -5.76
N LEU A 117 -8.37 12.51 -5.02
CA LEU A 117 -7.20 11.86 -5.61
C LEU A 117 -7.56 10.54 -6.33
N ASN A 118 -8.50 9.77 -5.82
CA ASN A 118 -8.95 8.55 -6.51
C ASN A 118 -9.65 8.87 -7.84
N ASN A 119 -10.37 10.01 -7.92
CA ASN A 119 -11.02 10.42 -9.15
C ASN A 119 -10.03 10.99 -10.17
N ASP A 120 -9.09 11.83 -9.75
CA ASP A 120 -8.16 12.50 -10.66
C ASP A 120 -6.81 12.82 -10.00
N ALA A 121 -6.00 11.80 -9.77
CA ALA A 121 -4.64 11.99 -9.24
C ALA A 121 -3.73 12.72 -10.24
N ALA A 122 -3.99 12.57 -11.55
CA ALA A 122 -3.17 13.14 -12.61
C ALA A 122 -3.24 14.68 -12.64
N ARG A 123 -4.43 15.25 -12.46
CA ARG A 123 -4.69 16.69 -12.60
C ARG A 123 -4.86 17.44 -11.28
N THR A 124 -4.87 16.70 -10.17
CA THR A 124 -4.96 17.31 -8.85
C THR A 124 -3.56 17.74 -8.40
N ASN A 125 -3.41 18.91 -7.85
CA ASN A 125 -2.20 19.33 -7.15
C ASN A 125 -2.49 19.56 -5.66
N ILE A 126 -1.43 19.64 -4.87
CA ILE A 126 -1.55 19.75 -3.42
C ILE A 126 -2.22 21.07 -2.98
N LYS A 127 -1.99 22.16 -3.73
CA LYS A 127 -2.68 23.43 -3.47
C LYS A 127 -4.20 23.32 -3.64
N LYS A 128 -4.64 22.62 -4.70
CA LYS A 128 -6.07 22.34 -4.93
C LYS A 128 -6.66 21.49 -3.80
N LEU A 129 -5.94 20.48 -3.30
CA LEU A 129 -6.39 19.71 -2.14
C LEU A 129 -6.57 20.57 -0.90
N GLN A 130 -5.61 21.48 -0.61
CA GLN A 130 -5.69 22.41 0.51
C GLN A 130 -6.92 23.33 0.40
N GLN A 131 -7.20 23.84 -0.78
CA GLN A 131 -8.38 24.66 -1.04
C GLN A 131 -9.69 23.89 -0.82
N ILE A 132 -9.80 22.70 -1.44
CA ILE A 132 -11.02 21.88 -1.34
C ILE A 132 -11.28 21.43 0.11
N THR A 133 -10.22 21.10 0.84
CA THR A 133 -10.34 20.63 2.24
C THR A 133 -10.35 21.76 3.26
N ASN A 134 -10.18 23.00 2.82
CA ASN A 134 -10.00 24.18 3.68
C ASN A 134 -8.99 23.92 4.81
N THR A 135 -7.84 23.35 4.45
CA THR A 135 -6.84 22.90 5.43
C THR A 135 -5.47 23.46 5.09
N CYS A 136 -4.78 24.01 6.10
CA CYS A 136 -3.43 24.55 5.89
C CYS A 136 -2.43 23.41 5.56
N PRO A 137 -1.32 23.72 4.84
CA PRO A 137 -0.35 22.72 4.37
C PRO A 137 0.18 21.82 5.47
N LYS A 138 0.58 22.39 6.59
CA LYS A 138 1.15 21.66 7.73
C LYS A 138 0.14 20.66 8.35
N THR A 139 -1.12 21.07 8.48
CA THR A 139 -2.18 20.20 9.03
C THR A 139 -2.52 19.07 8.07
N LEU A 140 -2.63 19.34 6.77
CA LEU A 140 -2.90 18.33 5.76
C LEU A 140 -1.77 17.28 5.74
N GLU A 141 -0.52 17.73 5.71
CA GLU A 141 0.65 16.84 5.71
C GLU A 141 0.72 15.98 6.97
N ARG A 142 0.52 16.58 8.16
CA ARG A 142 0.48 15.83 9.42
C ARG A 142 -0.62 14.77 9.41
N SER A 143 -1.83 15.14 8.96
CA SER A 143 -2.96 14.20 8.91
C SER A 143 -2.69 13.03 7.94
N PHE A 144 -2.10 13.31 6.78
CA PHE A 144 -1.69 12.26 5.84
C PHE A 144 -0.63 11.32 6.44
N LYS A 145 0.40 11.88 7.09
CA LYS A 145 1.43 11.06 7.76
C LYS A 145 0.80 10.17 8.84
N THR A 146 -0.07 10.73 9.67
CA THR A 146 -0.72 9.97 10.74
C THR A 146 -1.65 8.89 10.20
N GLU A 147 -2.56 9.21 9.27
CA GLU A 147 -3.64 8.31 8.90
C GLU A 147 -3.32 7.41 7.70
N ILE A 148 -2.34 7.78 6.87
CA ILE A 148 -1.94 7.05 5.65
C ILE A 148 -0.48 6.58 5.70
N GLY A 149 0.37 7.22 6.52
CA GLY A 149 1.77 6.87 6.68
C GLY A 149 2.73 7.66 5.77
N MET A 150 2.24 8.52 4.88
CA MET A 150 3.09 9.27 3.94
C MET A 150 2.53 10.68 3.70
N THR A 151 3.29 11.54 2.98
CA THR A 151 2.83 12.88 2.64
C THR A 151 1.75 12.84 1.54
N PRO A 152 0.90 13.90 1.42
CA PRO A 152 -0.08 13.98 0.32
C PRO A 152 0.57 13.88 -1.05
N LYS A 153 1.74 14.50 -1.23
CA LYS A 153 2.50 14.46 -2.48
C LYS A 153 2.99 13.05 -2.82
N THR A 154 3.55 12.34 -1.83
CA THR A 154 4.01 10.96 -2.00
C THR A 154 2.85 10.03 -2.32
N PHE A 155 1.72 10.18 -1.62
CA PHE A 155 0.52 9.39 -1.88
C PHE A 155 -0.02 9.61 -3.29
N GLN A 156 -0.09 10.84 -3.75
CA GLN A 156 -0.50 11.18 -5.12
C GLN A 156 0.44 10.54 -6.17
N ARG A 157 1.76 10.65 -5.97
CA ARG A 157 2.76 10.01 -6.86
C ARG A 157 2.54 8.50 -6.92
N LEU A 158 2.34 7.85 -5.77
CA LEU A 158 2.07 6.41 -5.67
C LEU A 158 0.77 6.01 -6.39
N LEU A 159 -0.29 6.81 -6.27
CA LEU A 159 -1.54 6.57 -7.00
C LEU A 159 -1.33 6.64 -8.52
N ARG A 160 -0.65 7.68 -9.03
CA ARG A 160 -0.33 7.80 -10.46
C ARG A 160 0.50 6.61 -10.96
N PHE A 161 1.53 6.22 -10.19
CA PHE A 161 2.33 5.04 -10.48
C PHE A 161 1.48 3.78 -10.55
N ASN A 162 0.60 3.52 -9.57
CA ASN A 162 -0.25 2.33 -9.55
C ASN A 162 -1.26 2.33 -10.71
N GLN A 163 -1.84 3.48 -11.06
CA GLN A 163 -2.74 3.60 -12.20
C GLN A 163 -2.00 3.33 -13.52
N ALA A 164 -0.80 3.89 -13.70
CA ALA A 164 0.05 3.63 -14.87
C ALA A 164 0.44 2.16 -14.96
N LYS A 165 0.86 1.55 -13.85
CA LYS A 165 1.20 0.13 -13.76
C LYS A 165 0.01 -0.76 -14.17
N LEU A 166 -1.18 -0.53 -13.65
CA LEU A 166 -2.39 -1.27 -14.02
C LEU A 166 -2.76 -1.11 -15.49
N PHE A 167 -2.53 0.08 -16.05
CA PHE A 167 -2.76 0.34 -17.47
C PHE A 167 -1.80 -0.44 -18.36
N MET A 168 -0.52 -0.50 -17.97
CA MET A 168 0.51 -1.26 -18.68
C MET A 168 0.20 -2.76 -18.74
N HIS A 169 -0.29 -3.35 -17.64
CA HIS A 169 -0.65 -4.77 -17.58
C HIS A 169 -1.76 -5.18 -18.56
N LYS A 170 -2.61 -4.24 -18.96
CA LYS A 170 -3.74 -4.51 -19.85
C LYS A 170 -3.42 -4.37 -21.35
N ARG A 171 -2.19 -4.00 -21.69
CA ARG A 171 -1.79 -3.71 -23.07
C ARG A 171 -0.58 -4.51 -23.52
N GLN A 172 -0.61 -5.03 -24.74
CA GLN A 172 0.51 -5.75 -25.36
C GLN A 172 1.62 -4.81 -25.87
N LYS A 173 1.26 -3.59 -26.26
CA LYS A 173 2.23 -2.55 -26.68
C LYS A 173 1.95 -1.30 -25.87
N THR A 174 3.01 -0.70 -25.36
CA THR A 174 2.92 0.45 -24.44
C THR A 174 3.71 1.61 -25.04
N ASP A 175 3.03 2.71 -25.25
CA ASP A 175 3.65 4.00 -25.54
C ASP A 175 3.87 4.76 -24.23
N TRP A 176 5.13 4.99 -23.91
CA TRP A 176 5.52 5.70 -22.68
C TRP A 176 5.08 7.15 -22.67
N TRP A 177 4.94 7.77 -23.84
CA TRP A 177 4.41 9.11 -23.98
C TRP A 177 2.92 9.17 -23.65
N GLU A 178 2.13 8.22 -24.19
CA GLU A 178 0.70 8.09 -23.85
C GLU A 178 0.51 7.96 -22.33
N ILE A 179 1.33 7.13 -21.68
CA ILE A 179 1.27 6.95 -20.22
C ILE A 179 1.62 8.25 -19.50
N ALA A 180 2.69 8.93 -19.90
CA ALA A 180 3.11 10.16 -19.26
C ALA A 180 1.99 11.21 -19.28
N VAL A 181 1.41 11.45 -20.45
CA VAL A 181 0.30 12.40 -20.62
C VAL A 181 -0.93 11.96 -19.81
N ARG A 182 -1.34 10.70 -19.94
CA ARG A 182 -2.55 10.18 -19.32
C ARG A 182 -2.55 10.24 -17.80
N PHE A 183 -1.41 9.92 -17.19
CA PHE A 183 -1.27 9.84 -15.72
C PHE A 183 -0.59 11.06 -15.10
N GLY A 184 -0.43 12.15 -15.88
CA GLY A 184 0.02 13.44 -15.38
C GLY A 184 1.51 13.49 -14.99
N PHE A 185 2.35 12.73 -15.66
CA PHE A 185 3.80 12.92 -15.62
C PHE A 185 4.20 14.04 -16.58
N TYR A 186 5.29 14.72 -16.27
CA TYR A 186 5.76 15.84 -17.09
C TYR A 186 6.15 15.40 -18.51
N ASP A 187 6.91 14.31 -18.59
CA ASP A 187 7.33 13.63 -19.83
C ASP A 187 7.59 12.14 -19.56
N HIS A 188 8.00 11.40 -20.59
CA HIS A 188 8.32 9.98 -20.48
C HIS A 188 9.53 9.70 -19.56
N SER A 189 10.52 10.59 -19.51
CA SER A 189 11.71 10.45 -18.65
C SER A 189 11.31 10.59 -17.18
N HIS A 190 10.44 11.55 -16.86
CA HIS A 190 9.88 11.70 -15.53
C HIS A 190 9.05 10.47 -15.14
N PHE A 191 8.23 9.92 -16.07
CA PHE A 191 7.51 8.66 -15.81
C PHE A 191 8.47 7.51 -15.49
N ILE A 192 9.52 7.30 -16.30
CA ILE A 192 10.50 6.23 -16.07
C ILE A 192 11.19 6.39 -14.72
N SER A 193 11.62 7.60 -14.37
CA SER A 193 12.26 7.91 -13.08
C SER A 193 11.34 7.64 -11.89
N GLU A 194 10.08 8.07 -11.97
CA GLU A 194 9.06 7.80 -10.95
C GLU A 194 8.79 6.30 -10.82
N PHE A 195 8.71 5.60 -11.97
CA PHE A 195 8.49 4.16 -11.98
C PHE A 195 9.65 3.41 -11.31
N GLN A 196 10.91 3.78 -11.63
CA GLN A 196 12.09 3.22 -10.96
C GLN A 196 12.10 3.51 -9.45
N THR A 197 11.65 4.70 -9.05
CA THR A 197 11.55 5.07 -7.63
C THR A 197 10.65 4.11 -6.85
N PHE A 198 9.50 3.70 -7.43
CA PHE A 198 8.54 2.83 -6.73
C PHE A 198 8.72 1.34 -7.03
N ALA A 199 9.15 0.98 -8.24
CA ALA A 199 9.30 -0.41 -8.66
C ALA A 199 10.72 -0.96 -8.52
N GLY A 200 11.74 -0.09 -8.42
CA GLY A 200 13.15 -0.48 -8.44
C GLY A 200 13.65 -0.98 -9.80
N LEU A 201 12.81 -0.89 -10.82
CA LEU A 201 13.06 -1.35 -12.20
C LEU A 201 12.52 -0.31 -13.16
N THR A 202 13.07 -0.26 -14.37
CA THR A 202 12.43 0.49 -15.47
C THR A 202 11.10 -0.15 -15.87
N PRO A 203 10.18 0.60 -16.50
CA PRO A 203 8.93 0.04 -17.02
C PRO A 203 9.15 -1.14 -17.97
N THR A 204 10.18 -1.08 -18.81
CA THR A 204 10.54 -2.15 -19.76
C THR A 204 11.01 -3.41 -19.04
N GLU A 205 11.94 -3.28 -18.08
CA GLU A 205 12.42 -4.39 -17.27
C GLU A 205 11.29 -5.03 -16.45
N TYR A 206 10.39 -4.20 -15.93
CA TYR A 206 9.24 -4.65 -15.17
C TYR A 206 8.30 -5.50 -16.03
N LEU A 207 7.93 -5.04 -17.25
CA LEU A 207 7.10 -5.81 -18.18
C LEU A 207 7.80 -7.10 -18.63
N GLY A 208 9.11 -7.05 -18.89
CA GLY A 208 9.89 -8.25 -19.22
C GLY A 208 9.77 -9.32 -18.13
N LYS A 209 9.92 -8.94 -16.84
CA LYS A 209 9.81 -9.90 -15.74
C LYS A 209 8.41 -10.49 -15.56
N ILE A 210 7.35 -9.77 -15.91
CA ILE A 210 5.98 -10.28 -15.83
C ILE A 210 5.70 -11.27 -16.96
N HIS A 211 6.21 -11.01 -18.17
CA HIS A 211 6.01 -11.90 -19.31
C HIS A 211 6.87 -13.17 -19.25
N TYR A 212 7.97 -13.16 -18.50
CA TYR A 212 8.87 -14.30 -18.28
C TYR A 212 8.79 -14.88 -16.87
N GLY A 213 7.91 -14.33 -16.03
CA GLY A 213 7.69 -14.77 -14.65
C GLY A 213 6.71 -15.92 -14.60
N GLU A 214 7.24 -17.07 -14.95
CA GLU A 214 6.79 -18.33 -14.40
C GLU A 214 7.28 -18.50 -12.97
#